data_11f9bed61cd098fe1ed4d46a08f083b2
#
_entry.id   11f9bed61cd098fe1ed4d46a08f083b2
#
_cell.length_a   1.000
_cell.length_b   1.000
_cell.length_c   1.000
_cell.angle_alpha   90.00
_cell.angle_beta   90.00
_cell.angle_gamma   90.00
#
_symmetry.space_group_name_H-M   'P 1'
#
loop_
_entity.id
_entity.type
_entity.pdbx_description
1 polymer ?
#
loop_
_entity_poly.entity_id
_entity_poly.type
_entity_poly.pdbx_seq_one_letter_code
_entity_poly.pdbx_strand_id
1 'polypeptide(L)'
;MARKMVFIDTSLCTGCKACSVACKAWNDLPAEKTQRIVSYQAQGDFTPNTWTYVRFREEYKDNKMHFNMLKLQCFHCDDPACMKACSSNAIYKTESGYTLIDKD
;
A
#
# COMPACT_ATOMS: atom_id res chain seq x y z
N MET A 1 13.14 12.83 -19.13
CA MET A 1 13.55 12.17 -17.89
C MET A 1 13.19 10.71 -17.89
N ALA A 2 14.05 9.88 -17.31
CA ALA A 2 13.73 8.46 -17.16
C ALA A 2 12.58 8.27 -16.17
N ARG A 3 11.64 7.41 -16.54
CA ARG A 3 10.56 7.04 -15.65
C ARG A 3 11.07 6.08 -14.59
N LYS A 4 10.55 6.21 -13.38
CA LYS A 4 10.90 5.35 -12.27
C LYS A 4 9.70 4.47 -11.90
N MET A 5 9.99 3.31 -11.36
CA MET A 5 8.95 2.37 -10.93
C MET A 5 9.35 1.71 -9.63
N VAL A 6 8.36 1.18 -8.92
CA VAL A 6 8.56 0.39 -7.72
C VAL A 6 8.34 -1.08 -8.08
N PHE A 7 9.32 -1.91 -7.78
CA PHE A 7 9.20 -3.36 -7.98
C PHE A 7 8.93 -4.03 -6.64
N ILE A 8 7.88 -4.82 -6.58
CA ILE A 8 7.48 -5.54 -5.36
C ILE A 8 7.51 -7.04 -5.67
N ASP A 9 8.40 -7.76 -5.02
CA ASP A 9 8.48 -9.23 -5.15
C ASP A 9 7.84 -9.87 -3.94
N THR A 10 6.60 -10.30 -4.09
CA THR A 10 5.83 -10.89 -3.00
C THR A 10 6.35 -12.25 -2.56
N SER A 11 7.14 -12.92 -3.40
CA SER A 11 7.75 -14.20 -3.02
C SER A 11 8.82 -14.03 -1.94
N LEU A 12 9.38 -12.83 -1.81
CA LEU A 12 10.41 -12.52 -0.82
C LEU A 12 9.86 -11.77 0.40
N CYS A 13 8.56 -11.47 0.42
CA CYS A 13 7.94 -10.76 1.52
C CYS A 13 7.85 -11.65 2.76
N THR A 14 8.37 -11.15 3.90
CA THR A 14 8.35 -11.87 5.18
C THR A 14 7.26 -11.38 6.14
N GLY A 15 6.49 -10.37 5.74
CA GLY A 15 5.43 -9.81 6.56
C GLY A 15 5.92 -8.99 7.76
N CYS A 16 7.16 -8.52 7.74
CA CYS A 16 7.74 -7.78 8.87
C CYS A 16 7.12 -6.40 9.10
N LYS A 17 6.39 -5.86 8.10
CA LYS A 17 5.72 -4.56 8.14
C LYS A 17 6.66 -3.36 8.24
N ALA A 18 7.96 -3.56 8.01
CA ALA A 18 8.93 -2.45 8.01
C ALA A 18 8.60 -1.42 6.94
N CYS A 19 8.06 -1.84 5.80
CA CYS A 19 7.64 -0.94 4.71
C CYS A 19 6.52 0.00 5.16
N SER A 20 5.58 -0.50 5.94
CA SER A 20 4.48 0.30 6.49
C SER A 20 5.00 1.36 7.48
N VAL A 21 5.89 0.94 8.37
CA VAL A 21 6.50 1.84 9.36
C VAL A 21 7.36 2.90 8.67
N ALA A 22 8.16 2.51 7.67
CA ALA A 22 9.00 3.43 6.92
C ALA A 22 8.16 4.48 6.19
N CYS A 23 7.05 4.09 5.59
CA CYS A 23 6.14 5.01 4.91
C CYS A 23 5.55 6.02 5.88
N LYS A 24 5.13 5.58 7.07
CA LYS A 24 4.61 6.47 8.10
C LYS A 24 5.66 7.45 8.60
N ALA A 25 6.88 6.98 8.81
CA ALA A 25 7.98 7.83 9.27
C ALA A 25 8.36 8.88 8.22
N TRP A 26 8.43 8.47 6.95
CA TRP A 26 8.81 9.37 5.86
C TRP A 26 7.77 10.46 5.62
N ASN A 27 6.49 10.12 5.73
CA ASN A 27 5.39 11.03 5.43
C ASN A 27 4.77 11.67 6.67
N ASP A 28 5.36 11.44 7.85
CA ASP A 28 4.89 11.98 9.12
C ASP A 28 3.42 11.64 9.39
N LEU A 29 3.07 10.37 9.22
CA LEU A 29 1.71 9.89 9.42
C LEU A 29 1.54 9.36 10.84
N PRO A 30 0.41 9.64 11.51
CA PRO A 30 0.16 9.14 12.86
C PRO A 30 -0.10 7.63 12.86
N ALA A 31 0.09 7.03 14.03
CA ALA A 31 -0.21 5.62 14.22
C ALA A 31 -1.74 5.39 14.19
N GLU A 32 -2.14 4.27 13.61
CA GLU A 32 -3.54 3.87 13.60
C GLU A 32 -3.92 3.22 14.92
N LYS A 33 -5.16 3.42 15.32
CA LYS A 33 -5.73 2.69 16.45
C LYS A 33 -6.18 1.32 15.96
N THR A 34 -5.30 0.34 16.07
CA THR A 34 -5.62 -1.01 15.69
C THR A 34 -6.23 -1.76 16.86
N GLN A 35 -7.17 -2.64 16.57
CA GLN A 35 -7.78 -3.50 17.58
C GLN A 35 -7.09 -4.85 17.56
N ARG A 36 -6.96 -5.44 18.74
CA ARG A 36 -6.46 -6.81 18.85
C ARG A 36 -7.56 -7.77 18.39
N ILE A 37 -7.36 -8.36 17.23
CA ILE A 37 -8.28 -9.36 16.66
C ILE A 37 -7.54 -10.71 16.59
N VAL A 38 -8.30 -11.78 16.52
CA VAL A 38 -7.74 -13.14 16.40
C VAL A 38 -7.33 -13.38 14.94
N SER A 39 -6.36 -12.57 14.47
CA SER A 39 -5.86 -12.60 13.10
C SER A 39 -4.55 -11.86 13.03
N TYR A 40 -3.75 -12.16 12.02
CA TYR A 40 -2.53 -11.41 11.71
C TYR A 40 -2.83 -10.04 11.09
N GLN A 41 -4.08 -9.80 10.70
CA GLN A 41 -4.49 -8.61 9.97
C GLN A 41 -5.13 -7.58 10.90
N ALA A 42 -4.31 -6.85 11.64
CA ALA A 42 -4.78 -5.75 12.48
C ALA A 42 -5.17 -4.52 11.66
N GLN A 43 -4.44 -4.27 10.55
CA GLN A 43 -4.74 -3.18 9.62
C GLN A 43 -5.38 -3.80 8.38
N GLY A 44 -6.70 -3.60 8.23
CA GLY A 44 -7.47 -4.30 7.20
C GLY A 44 -7.48 -3.64 5.83
N ASP A 45 -7.17 -2.34 5.75
CA ASP A 45 -7.26 -1.62 4.48
C ASP A 45 -6.48 -0.31 4.57
N PHE A 46 -6.40 0.41 3.44
CA PHE A 46 -5.83 1.75 3.40
C PHE A 46 -6.69 2.74 4.17
N THR A 47 -6.04 3.70 4.81
CA THR A 47 -6.69 4.85 5.43
C THR A 47 -5.91 6.11 5.06
N PRO A 48 -6.43 7.31 5.36
CA PRO A 48 -5.65 8.53 5.11
C PRO A 48 -4.32 8.56 5.86
N ASN A 49 -4.18 7.76 6.93
CA ASN A 49 -2.97 7.71 7.75
C ASN A 49 -2.13 6.45 7.50
N THR A 50 -2.60 5.53 6.65
CA THR A 50 -1.89 4.30 6.31
C THR A 50 -1.90 4.13 4.80
N TRP A 51 -0.76 4.41 4.16
CA TRP A 51 -0.64 4.39 2.70
C TRP A 51 0.00 3.12 2.18
N THR A 52 0.66 2.37 3.05
CA THR A 52 1.30 1.08 2.73
C THR A 52 1.00 0.11 3.85
N TYR A 53 0.49 -1.06 3.51
CA TYR A 53 0.28 -2.11 4.50
C TYR A 53 0.52 -3.48 3.89
N VAL A 54 0.64 -4.49 4.76
CA VAL A 54 0.83 -5.87 4.33
C VAL A 54 -0.45 -6.64 4.60
N ARG A 55 -1.00 -7.24 3.55
CA ARG A 55 -2.17 -8.09 3.67
C ARG A 55 -1.73 -9.53 3.89
N PHE A 56 -2.31 -10.16 4.89
CA PHE A 56 -2.08 -11.56 5.18
C PHE A 56 -3.31 -12.35 4.71
N ARG A 57 -3.08 -13.39 3.93
CA ARG A 57 -4.16 -14.21 3.42
C ARG A 57 -3.80 -15.68 3.57
N GLU A 58 -4.66 -16.43 4.24
CA GLU A 58 -4.54 -17.87 4.39
C GLU A 58 -5.52 -18.55 3.45
N GLU A 59 -5.04 -19.49 2.66
CA GLU A 59 -5.86 -20.27 1.74
C GLU A 59 -5.53 -21.74 1.87
N TYR A 60 -6.57 -22.57 1.86
CA TYR A 60 -6.42 -24.02 1.79
C TYR A 60 -6.81 -24.48 0.39
N LYS A 61 -5.80 -24.93 -0.37
CA LYS A 61 -6.00 -25.33 -1.76
C LYS A 61 -5.13 -26.54 -2.05
N ASP A 62 -5.68 -27.52 -2.79
CA ASP A 62 -4.98 -28.75 -3.19
C ASP A 62 -4.38 -29.49 -1.98
N ASN A 63 -5.14 -29.58 -0.88
CA ASN A 63 -4.74 -30.20 0.38
C ASN A 63 -3.50 -29.56 1.03
N LYS A 64 -3.20 -28.31 0.68
CA LYS A 64 -2.08 -27.55 1.25
C LYS A 64 -2.57 -26.21 1.75
N MET A 65 -2.03 -25.80 2.89
CA MET A 65 -2.26 -24.47 3.45
C MET A 65 -1.28 -23.50 2.79
N HIS A 66 -1.81 -22.44 2.19
CA HIS A 66 -1.01 -21.35 1.62
C HIS A 66 -1.20 -20.10 2.48
N PHE A 67 -0.09 -19.56 2.96
CA PHE A 67 -0.08 -18.33 3.73
C PHE A 67 0.64 -17.27 2.91
N ASN A 68 -0.12 -16.31 2.39
CA ASN A 68 0.39 -15.27 1.50
C ASN A 68 0.50 -13.94 2.23
N MET A 69 1.63 -13.28 2.05
CA MET A 69 1.89 -11.96 2.58
C MET A 69 2.11 -11.02 1.39
N LEU A 70 1.30 -9.98 1.30
CA LEU A 70 1.26 -9.11 0.14
C LEU A 70 1.35 -7.65 0.57
N LYS A 71 2.45 -7.01 0.19
CA LYS A 71 2.58 -5.56 0.39
C LYS A 71 1.68 -4.84 -0.62
N LEU A 72 0.84 -3.94 -0.11
CA LEU A 72 -0.06 -3.13 -0.92
C LEU A 72 0.25 -1.65 -0.73
N GLN A 73 0.34 -0.95 -1.84
CA GLN A 73 0.53 0.50 -1.89
C GLN A 73 -0.02 1.03 -3.22
N CYS A 74 0.03 2.32 -3.40
CA CYS A 74 -0.32 2.94 -4.68
C CYS A 74 0.55 2.38 -5.80
N PHE A 75 -0.06 2.05 -6.94
CA PHE A 75 0.64 1.50 -8.10
C PHE A 75 1.23 2.57 -9.00
N HIS A 76 0.95 3.86 -8.75
CA HIS A 76 1.43 4.97 -9.58
C HIS A 76 1.14 4.73 -11.06
N CYS A 77 -0.12 4.46 -11.38
CA CYS A 77 -0.57 4.04 -12.70
C CYS A 77 -0.21 5.06 -13.78
N ASP A 78 0.05 4.57 -15.00
CA ASP A 78 0.27 5.45 -16.15
C ASP A 78 -0.97 6.27 -16.50
N ASP A 79 -2.13 5.63 -16.43
CA ASP A 79 -3.43 6.26 -16.69
C ASP A 79 -4.31 6.07 -15.46
N PRO A 80 -4.10 6.87 -14.40
CA PRO A 80 -4.76 6.60 -13.12
C PRO A 80 -6.23 6.99 -13.15
N ALA A 81 -7.09 6.01 -12.87
CA ALA A 81 -8.52 6.22 -12.76
C ALA A 81 -8.87 7.15 -11.60
N CYS A 82 -8.10 7.08 -10.52
CA CYS A 82 -8.30 7.94 -9.35
C CYS A 82 -8.15 9.43 -9.69
N MET A 83 -7.19 9.76 -10.56
CA MET A 83 -6.99 11.13 -11.02
C MET A 83 -8.20 11.63 -11.80
N LYS A 84 -8.77 10.76 -12.64
CA LYS A 84 -9.95 11.09 -13.43
C LYS A 84 -11.21 11.22 -12.59
N ALA A 85 -11.28 10.45 -11.51
CA ALA A 85 -12.46 10.43 -10.63
C ALA A 85 -12.43 11.52 -9.56
N CYS A 86 -11.27 12.15 -9.30
CA CYS A 86 -11.14 13.15 -8.25
C CYS A 86 -11.83 14.45 -8.64
N SER A 87 -12.85 14.85 -7.88
CA SER A 87 -13.63 16.06 -8.16
C SER A 87 -12.87 17.34 -7.84
N SER A 88 -11.90 17.28 -6.91
CA SER A 88 -11.10 18.46 -6.51
C SER A 88 -9.82 18.61 -7.31
N ASN A 89 -9.53 17.68 -8.23
CA ASN A 89 -8.30 17.65 -9.04
C ASN A 89 -7.03 17.66 -8.18
N ALA A 90 -7.07 17.01 -7.03
CA ALA A 90 -5.95 16.97 -6.09
C ALA A 90 -4.88 15.95 -6.47
N ILE A 91 -5.17 15.05 -7.41
CA ILE A 91 -4.26 14.00 -7.83
C ILE A 91 -3.59 14.39 -9.15
N TYR A 92 -2.25 14.32 -9.16
CA TYR A 92 -1.47 14.71 -10.33
C TYR A 92 -0.29 13.76 -10.54
N LYS A 93 0.28 13.81 -11.74
CA LYS A 93 1.47 13.00 -12.07
C LYS A 93 2.70 13.88 -12.17
N THR A 94 3.83 13.37 -11.68
CA THR A 94 5.12 14.04 -11.81
C THR A 94 5.79 13.65 -13.12
N GLU A 95 6.86 14.40 -13.48
CA GLU A 95 7.66 14.10 -14.67
C GLU A 95 8.31 12.72 -14.59
N SER A 96 8.62 12.25 -13.39
CA SER A 96 9.19 10.92 -13.17
C SER A 96 8.18 9.79 -13.28
N GLY A 97 6.90 10.08 -13.48
CA GLY A 97 5.84 9.10 -13.63
C GLY A 97 5.12 8.73 -12.34
N TYR A 98 5.44 9.38 -11.23
CA TYR A 98 4.75 9.13 -9.96
C TYR A 98 3.41 9.85 -9.90
N THR A 99 2.44 9.21 -9.27
CA THR A 99 1.12 9.78 -9.00
C THR A 99 1.10 10.27 -7.56
N LEU A 100 0.86 11.56 -7.37
CA LEU A 100 0.88 12.20 -6.06
C LEU A 100 -0.45 12.89 -5.79
N ILE A 101 -0.69 13.17 -4.50
CA ILE A 101 -1.90 13.84 -4.04
C ILE A 101 -1.49 15.17 -3.41
N ASP A 102 -2.10 16.25 -3.87
CA ASP A 102 -1.95 17.58 -3.29
C ASP A 102 -2.85 17.67 -2.06
N LYS A 103 -2.23 17.89 -0.90
CA LYS A 103 -2.94 17.91 0.38
C LYS A 103 -3.55 19.28 0.71
N ASP A 104 -3.24 20.29 -0.07
CA ASP A 104 -3.72 21.67 0.20
C ASP A 104 -5.06 21.99 -0.48
#